data_74ea5b246e169d807e69eb02b71f78b4
#
_entry.id   74ea5b246e169d807e69eb02b71f78b4
#
_cell.length_a   1.000
_cell.length_b   1.000
_cell.length_c   1.000
_cell.angle_alpha   90.00
_cell.angle_beta   90.00
_cell.angle_gamma   90.00
#
_symmetry.space_group_name_H-M   'P 1'
#
loop_
_entity.id
_entity.type
_entity.pdbx_description
1 polymer ?
#
loop_
_entity_poly.entity_id
_entity_poly.type
_entity_poly.pdbx_seq_one_letter_code
_entity_poly.pdbx_strand_id
1 'polypeptide(L)'
;MTRLIELRTRFGQEPLGRLLQARLEVLEDGRAVVAAPAGPELMIVDGVAQGGVITAVADYAAVYAAMTRVPAGCMPAVQISVNFLRPIGAGETMRAEARVVSDSRSQVVTSVEVRGDDGKLKAVATILFAKPSR
;
A
#
# COMPACT_ATOMS: atom_id res chain seq x y z
N MET A 1 8.84 -12.78 -14.03
CA MET A 1 7.68 -13.67 -13.86
C MET A 1 7.70 -14.38 -12.52
N THR A 2 8.79 -15.09 -12.22
CA THR A 2 8.95 -15.79 -10.95
C THR A 2 8.82 -14.85 -9.74
N ARG A 3 9.42 -13.67 -9.81
CA ARG A 3 9.36 -12.70 -8.72
C ARG A 3 7.93 -12.25 -8.42
N LEU A 4 7.12 -12.01 -9.45
CA LEU A 4 5.74 -11.59 -9.24
C LEU A 4 4.91 -12.71 -8.58
N ILE A 5 5.16 -13.97 -8.94
CA ILE A 5 4.49 -15.11 -8.32
C ILE A 5 4.88 -15.22 -6.85
N GLU A 6 6.16 -15.08 -6.54
CA GLU A 6 6.66 -15.10 -5.17
C GLU A 6 6.01 -14.02 -4.31
N LEU A 7 5.91 -12.80 -4.85
CA LEU A 7 5.32 -11.68 -4.13
C LEU A 7 3.83 -11.89 -3.90
N ARG A 8 3.10 -12.43 -4.86
CA ARG A 8 1.67 -12.75 -4.66
C ARG A 8 1.49 -13.78 -3.56
N THR A 9 2.32 -14.81 -3.55
CA THR A 9 2.29 -15.82 -2.49
C THR A 9 2.59 -15.20 -1.13
N ARG A 10 3.60 -14.37 -1.07
CA ARG A 10 3.97 -13.65 0.16
C ARG A 10 2.82 -12.78 0.67
N PHE A 11 2.15 -12.05 -0.21
CA PHE A 11 1.05 -11.18 0.20
C PHE A 11 -0.05 -11.98 0.90
N GLY A 12 -0.37 -13.17 0.39
CA GLY A 12 -1.35 -14.05 1.01
C GLY A 12 -0.99 -14.53 2.42
N GLN A 13 0.28 -14.38 2.81
CA GLN A 13 0.80 -14.78 4.12
C GLN A 13 0.96 -13.61 5.09
N GLU A 14 0.69 -12.38 4.67
CA GLU A 14 0.85 -11.20 5.52
C GLU A 14 -0.21 -11.20 6.63
N PRO A 15 0.17 -11.28 7.91
CA PRO A 15 -0.79 -11.31 9.00
C PRO A 15 -1.66 -10.04 9.05
N LEU A 16 -1.08 -8.86 8.93
CA LEU A 16 -1.82 -7.60 8.92
C LEU A 16 -2.73 -7.51 7.70
N GLY A 17 -2.25 -7.98 6.56
CA GLY A 17 -3.05 -8.01 5.33
C GLY A 17 -4.33 -8.84 5.51
N ARG A 18 -4.21 -9.98 6.20
CA ARG A 18 -5.38 -10.82 6.52
C ARG A 18 -6.33 -10.13 7.48
N LEU A 19 -5.78 -9.48 8.51
CA LEU A 19 -6.59 -8.72 9.48
C LEU A 19 -7.38 -7.62 8.79
N LEU A 20 -6.76 -6.90 7.86
CA LEU A 20 -7.38 -5.83 7.10
C LEU A 20 -8.26 -6.35 5.96
N GLN A 21 -8.26 -7.65 5.69
CA GLN A 21 -8.90 -8.26 4.53
C GLN A 21 -8.43 -7.64 3.22
N ALA A 22 -7.14 -7.32 3.18
CA ALA A 22 -6.52 -6.68 2.02
C ALA A 22 -6.33 -7.67 0.88
N ARG A 23 -6.50 -7.18 -0.34
CA ARG A 23 -6.31 -7.96 -1.56
C ARG A 23 -5.30 -7.25 -2.45
N LEU A 24 -4.38 -8.03 -3.01
CA LEU A 24 -3.44 -7.53 -4.02
C LEU A 24 -4.10 -7.70 -5.39
N GLU A 25 -4.72 -6.65 -5.88
CA GLU A 25 -5.51 -6.70 -7.13
C GLU A 25 -4.64 -6.63 -8.36
N VAL A 26 -3.57 -5.86 -8.31
CA VAL A 26 -2.64 -5.71 -9.43
C VAL A 26 -1.21 -5.77 -8.90
N LEU A 27 -0.36 -6.49 -9.61
CA LEU A 27 1.07 -6.49 -9.35
C LEU A 27 1.80 -6.62 -10.69
N GLU A 28 2.53 -5.58 -11.04
CA GLU A 28 3.36 -5.53 -12.25
C GLU A 28 4.66 -4.80 -11.92
N ASP A 29 5.58 -4.76 -12.85
CA ASP A 29 6.87 -4.10 -12.62
C ASP A 29 6.65 -2.64 -12.21
N GLY A 30 7.05 -2.31 -11.00
CA GLY A 30 6.97 -0.96 -10.46
C GLY A 30 5.57 -0.46 -10.12
N ARG A 31 4.57 -1.35 -10.08
CA ARG A 31 3.19 -0.93 -9.79
C ARG A 31 2.43 -2.00 -9.01
N ALA A 32 1.66 -1.59 -8.03
CA ALA A 32 0.78 -2.49 -7.28
C ALA A 32 -0.52 -1.76 -6.91
N VAL A 33 -1.61 -2.51 -6.85
CA VAL A 33 -2.88 -2.02 -6.33
C VAL A 33 -3.32 -2.96 -5.23
N VAL A 34 -3.56 -2.39 -4.05
CA VAL A 34 -4.07 -3.12 -2.88
C VAL A 34 -5.40 -2.51 -2.49
N ALA A 35 -6.40 -3.36 -2.29
CA ALA A 35 -7.72 -2.95 -1.86
C ALA A 35 -8.07 -3.59 -0.54
N ALA A 36 -8.77 -2.86 0.33
CA ALA A 36 -9.22 -3.36 1.61
C ALA A 36 -10.56 -2.72 1.98
N PRO A 37 -11.49 -3.48 2.60
CA PRO A 37 -12.76 -2.91 3.02
C PRO A 37 -12.57 -2.00 4.23
N ALA A 38 -13.29 -0.88 4.28
CA ALA A 38 -13.34 -0.01 5.44
C ALA A 38 -14.42 -0.50 6.40
N GLY A 39 -14.11 -1.56 7.14
CA GLY A 39 -15.03 -2.16 8.09
C GLY A 39 -15.21 -1.32 9.35
N PRO A 40 -16.29 -1.59 10.14
CA PRO A 40 -16.61 -0.77 11.32
C PRO A 40 -15.52 -0.78 12.39
N GLU A 41 -14.75 -1.86 12.52
CA GLU A 41 -13.67 -1.98 13.50
C GLU A 41 -12.44 -1.12 13.13
N LEU A 42 -12.40 -0.55 11.93
CA LEU A 42 -11.31 0.29 11.46
C LEU A 42 -11.64 1.77 11.51
N MET A 43 -12.83 2.11 12.04
CA MET A 43 -13.34 3.46 12.07
C MET A 43 -12.97 4.17 13.38
N ILE A 44 -12.84 5.50 13.31
CA ILE A 44 -12.88 6.32 14.51
C ILE A 44 -14.34 6.53 14.93
N VAL A 45 -14.55 7.09 16.11
CA VAL A 45 -15.90 7.28 16.68
C VAL A 45 -16.83 8.02 15.71
N ASP A 46 -16.29 8.92 14.90
CA ASP A 46 -17.05 9.73 13.95
C ASP A 46 -17.47 8.97 12.69
N GLY A 47 -17.16 7.68 12.59
CA GLY A 47 -17.64 6.84 11.48
C GLY A 47 -16.82 6.93 10.19
N VAL A 48 -15.60 7.39 10.29
CA VAL A 48 -14.65 7.43 9.15
C VAL A 48 -13.41 6.61 9.48
N ALA A 49 -12.75 6.10 8.45
CA ALA A 49 -11.56 5.27 8.63
C ALA A 49 -10.45 6.03 9.34
N GLN A 50 -9.81 5.36 10.30
CA GLN A 50 -8.68 5.92 11.02
C GLN A 50 -7.51 6.12 10.04
N GLY A 51 -6.82 7.28 10.15
CA GLY A 51 -5.78 7.64 9.19
C GLY A 51 -4.64 6.63 9.10
N GLY A 52 -4.28 6.00 10.22
CA GLY A 52 -3.25 4.95 10.21
C GLY A 52 -3.66 3.71 9.44
N VAL A 53 -4.96 3.40 9.36
CA VAL A 53 -5.47 2.30 8.54
C VAL A 53 -5.29 2.61 7.05
N ILE A 54 -5.65 3.82 6.64
CA ILE A 54 -5.46 4.26 5.26
C ILE A 54 -3.98 4.21 4.91
N THR A 55 -3.12 4.65 5.83
CA THR A 55 -1.67 4.62 5.67
C THR A 55 -1.17 3.18 5.54
N ALA A 56 -1.71 2.24 6.30
CA ALA A 56 -1.32 0.83 6.23
C ALA A 56 -1.63 0.23 4.85
N VAL A 57 -2.79 0.54 4.29
CA VAL A 57 -3.16 0.06 2.94
C VAL A 57 -2.24 0.68 1.88
N ALA A 58 -1.96 1.97 2.02
CA ALA A 58 -1.02 2.66 1.12
C ALA A 58 0.38 2.06 1.20
N ASP A 59 0.85 1.75 2.41
CA ASP A 59 2.16 1.16 2.63
C ASP A 59 2.27 -0.24 1.99
N TYR A 60 1.23 -1.07 2.09
CA TYR A 60 1.22 -2.36 1.42
C TYR A 60 1.34 -2.22 -0.10
N ALA A 61 0.57 -1.33 -0.70
CA ALA A 61 0.67 -1.11 -2.14
C ALA A 61 2.09 -0.64 -2.51
N ALA A 62 2.63 0.30 -1.73
CA ALA A 62 3.95 0.88 -1.97
C ALA A 62 5.06 -0.16 -1.85
N VAL A 63 5.08 -0.96 -0.77
CA VAL A 63 6.16 -1.92 -0.56
C VAL A 63 6.11 -3.03 -1.60
N TYR A 64 4.93 -3.46 -2.03
CA TYR A 64 4.84 -4.49 -3.05
C TYR A 64 5.25 -3.97 -4.43
N ALA A 65 4.91 -2.72 -4.76
CA ALA A 65 5.45 -2.08 -5.96
C ALA A 65 6.97 -2.00 -5.91
N ALA A 66 7.52 -1.58 -4.77
CA ALA A 66 8.97 -1.46 -4.58
C ALA A 66 9.68 -2.81 -4.67
N MET A 67 9.11 -3.86 -4.07
CA MET A 67 9.70 -5.20 -4.07
C MET A 67 9.78 -5.83 -5.46
N THR A 68 9.01 -5.36 -6.44
CA THR A 68 9.18 -5.82 -7.82
C THR A 68 10.52 -5.42 -8.39
N ARG A 69 11.16 -4.40 -7.82
CA ARG A 69 12.45 -3.88 -8.27
C ARG A 69 13.62 -4.39 -7.45
N VAL A 70 13.38 -5.20 -6.44
CA VAL A 70 14.41 -5.71 -5.53
C VAL A 70 14.33 -7.22 -5.49
N PRO A 71 15.46 -7.94 -5.72
CA PRO A 71 15.41 -9.39 -5.88
C PRO A 71 15.07 -10.17 -4.62
N ALA A 72 15.32 -9.63 -3.45
CA ALA A 72 15.09 -10.36 -2.19
C ALA A 72 15.04 -9.42 -0.99
N GLY A 73 14.51 -9.95 0.10
CA GLY A 73 14.57 -9.33 1.41
C GLY A 73 13.39 -8.45 1.75
N CYS A 74 13.39 -8.00 2.98
CA CYS A 74 12.45 -7.05 3.50
C CYS A 74 12.90 -5.64 3.16
N MET A 75 11.96 -4.78 2.78
CA MET A 75 12.23 -3.38 2.52
C MET A 75 11.49 -2.53 3.54
N PRO A 76 12.18 -2.10 4.60
CA PRO A 76 11.51 -1.23 5.57
C PRO A 76 11.22 0.13 4.97
N ALA A 77 10.04 0.67 5.22
CA ALA A 77 9.76 2.06 4.93
C ALA A 77 10.57 2.92 5.89
N VAL A 78 11.33 3.86 5.34
CA VAL A 78 12.15 4.77 6.14
C VAL A 78 11.53 6.16 6.26
N GLN A 79 10.58 6.46 5.39
CA GLN A 79 9.82 7.70 5.47
C GLN A 79 8.47 7.52 4.80
N ILE A 80 7.41 7.98 5.46
CA ILE A 80 6.05 8.00 4.93
C ILE A 80 5.53 9.42 5.09
N SER A 81 5.12 10.04 3.97
CA SER A 81 4.46 11.33 3.97
C SER A 81 3.09 11.16 3.36
N VAL A 82 2.04 11.42 4.15
CA VAL A 82 0.65 11.21 3.74
C VAL A 82 -0.13 12.50 3.89
N ASN A 83 -0.92 12.83 2.89
CA ASN A 83 -1.92 13.88 2.97
C ASN A 83 -3.31 13.25 2.84
N PHE A 84 -4.14 13.44 3.84
CA PHE A 84 -5.52 12.97 3.83
C PHE A 84 -6.39 14.08 3.23
N LEU A 85 -7.09 13.77 2.14
CA LEU A 85 -7.82 14.77 1.36
C LEU A 85 -9.32 14.71 1.59
N ARG A 86 -9.87 13.50 1.79
CA ARG A 86 -11.30 13.27 2.01
C ARG A 86 -11.48 12.08 2.93
N PRO A 87 -12.55 12.06 3.75
CA PRO A 87 -12.81 10.91 4.62
C PRO A 87 -13.23 9.68 3.82
N ILE A 88 -12.96 8.52 4.39
CA ILE A 88 -13.47 7.24 3.90
C ILE A 88 -14.47 6.74 4.92
N GLY A 89 -15.73 6.56 4.50
CA GLY A 89 -16.78 6.09 5.37
C GLY A 89 -16.83 4.57 5.50
N ALA A 90 -17.53 4.11 6.53
CA ALA A 90 -17.73 2.68 6.75
C ALA A 90 -18.41 2.05 5.54
N GLY A 91 -17.93 0.89 5.11
CA GLY A 91 -18.49 0.14 3.99
C GLY A 91 -17.86 0.49 2.64
N GLU A 92 -17.07 1.55 2.55
CA GLU A 92 -16.32 1.81 1.33
C GLU A 92 -15.15 0.84 1.17
N THR A 93 -14.68 0.67 -0.05
CA THR A 93 -13.42 -0.02 -0.31
C THR A 93 -12.31 1.03 -0.45
N MET A 94 -11.24 0.85 0.30
CA MET A 94 -10.02 1.64 0.15
C MET A 94 -9.17 0.98 -0.92
N ARG A 95 -8.86 1.71 -1.99
CA ARG A 95 -8.03 1.17 -3.07
C ARG A 95 -6.80 2.04 -3.26
N ALA A 96 -5.65 1.47 -2.92
CA ALA A 96 -4.37 2.17 -3.01
C ALA A 96 -3.61 1.70 -4.25
N GLU A 97 -3.26 2.64 -5.11
CA GLU A 97 -2.40 2.39 -6.26
C GLU A 97 -1.05 3.02 -6.01
N ALA A 98 0.00 2.20 -6.06
CA ALA A 98 1.38 2.65 -5.87
C ALA A 98 2.18 2.46 -7.16
N ARG A 99 3.05 3.42 -7.42
CA ARG A 99 4.00 3.36 -8.53
C ARG A 99 5.39 3.73 -8.04
N VAL A 100 6.39 3.00 -8.53
CA VAL A 100 7.79 3.37 -8.31
C VAL A 100 8.07 4.61 -9.16
N VAL A 101 8.53 5.67 -8.53
CA VAL A 101 8.88 6.92 -9.22
C VAL A 101 10.38 7.16 -9.27
N SER A 102 11.14 6.50 -8.40
CA SER A 102 12.60 6.57 -8.41
C SER A 102 13.17 5.28 -7.84
N ASP A 103 14.15 4.74 -8.52
CA ASP A 103 14.83 3.51 -8.13
C ASP A 103 16.32 3.77 -8.21
N SER A 104 16.96 3.97 -7.07
CA SER A 104 18.39 4.27 -7.00
C SER A 104 19.13 3.11 -6.32
N ARG A 105 20.43 3.28 -6.15
CA ARG A 105 21.30 2.25 -5.58
C ARG A 105 20.88 1.84 -4.17
N SER A 106 20.43 2.80 -3.35
CA SER A 106 20.17 2.58 -1.93
C SER A 106 18.71 2.64 -1.54
N GLN A 107 17.84 3.13 -2.42
CA GLN A 107 16.43 3.33 -2.04
C GLN A 107 15.50 3.28 -3.24
N VAL A 108 14.24 3.00 -2.93
CA VAL A 108 13.13 3.08 -3.87
C VAL A 108 12.13 4.10 -3.33
N VAL A 109 11.70 5.01 -4.19
CA VAL A 109 10.67 6.00 -3.85
C VAL A 109 9.40 5.64 -4.59
N THR A 110 8.29 5.60 -3.86
CA THR A 110 6.98 5.31 -4.43
C THR A 110 6.04 6.49 -4.24
N SER A 111 5.09 6.61 -5.17
CA SER A 111 3.96 7.53 -5.08
C SER A 111 2.69 6.70 -4.98
N VAL A 112 1.78 7.06 -4.07
CA VAL A 112 0.55 6.31 -3.82
C VAL A 112 -0.65 7.23 -3.89
N GLU A 113 -1.71 6.76 -4.55
CA GLU A 113 -3.03 7.39 -4.53
C GLU A 113 -4.02 6.41 -3.92
N VAL A 114 -4.80 6.87 -2.94
CA VAL A 114 -5.87 6.07 -2.33
C VAL A 114 -7.21 6.65 -2.74
N ARG A 115 -8.07 5.81 -3.31
CA ARG A 115 -9.42 6.19 -3.74
C ARG A 115 -10.46 5.37 -3.01
N GLY A 116 -11.66 5.94 -2.89
CA GLY A 116 -12.82 5.24 -2.38
C GLY A 116 -13.73 4.75 -3.52
N ASP A 117 -14.92 4.29 -3.17
CA ASP A 117 -15.88 3.73 -4.13
C ASP A 117 -16.41 4.76 -5.13
N ASP A 118 -16.42 6.03 -4.74
CA ASP A 118 -16.85 7.12 -5.63
C ASP A 118 -15.76 7.51 -6.66
N GLY A 119 -14.61 6.84 -6.62
CA GLY A 119 -13.48 7.14 -7.49
C GLY A 119 -12.70 8.39 -7.09
N LYS A 120 -13.12 9.10 -6.06
CA LYS A 120 -12.45 10.33 -5.62
C LYS A 120 -11.18 10.00 -4.85
N LEU A 121 -10.21 10.89 -4.98
CA LEU A 121 -8.94 10.80 -4.29
C LEU A 121 -9.14 11.09 -2.82
N LYS A 122 -8.82 10.12 -1.96
CA LYS A 122 -8.99 10.22 -0.51
C LYS A 122 -7.70 10.57 0.20
N ALA A 123 -6.58 10.07 -0.31
CA ALA A 123 -5.25 10.35 0.25
C ALA A 123 -4.19 10.21 -0.83
N VAL A 124 -3.10 10.93 -0.65
CA VAL A 124 -1.89 10.79 -1.46
C VAL A 124 -0.71 10.60 -0.53
N ALA A 125 0.26 9.80 -0.96
CA ALA A 125 1.44 9.53 -0.15
C ALA A 125 2.68 9.42 -1.00
N THR A 126 3.82 9.75 -0.39
CA THR A 126 5.15 9.41 -0.89
C THR A 126 5.81 8.54 0.17
N ILE A 127 6.27 7.36 -0.23
CA ILE A 127 6.86 6.40 0.70
C ILE A 127 8.22 5.97 0.16
N LEU A 128 9.24 6.09 1.00
CA LEU A 128 10.62 5.73 0.70
C LEU A 128 10.97 4.42 1.40
N PHE A 129 11.65 3.53 0.66
CA PHE A 129 12.13 2.26 1.18
C PHE A 129 13.63 2.17 1.01
N ALA A 130 14.30 1.71 2.05
CA ALA A 130 15.73 1.40 1.97
C ALA A 130 15.91 0.05 1.30
N LYS A 131 16.87 -0.04 0.37
CA LYS A 131 17.24 -1.34 -0.21
C LYS A 131 18.08 -2.13 0.79
N PRO A 132 17.91 -3.46 0.84
CA PRO A 132 18.74 -4.29 1.71
C PRO A 132 20.22 -4.11 1.40
N SER A 133 21.05 -4.12 2.44
CA SER A 133 22.50 -4.15 2.28
C SER A 133 22.91 -5.49 1.69
N ARG A 134 23.97 -5.46 0.88
CA ARG A 134 24.54 -6.68 0.30
C ARG A 134 25.64 -7.22 1.18
#